data_b658522c4ab946ef50af1a19ec931815
#
_entry.id   b658522c4ab946ef50af1a19ec931815
#
_cell.length_a   1.000
_cell.length_b   1.000
_cell.length_c   1.000
_cell.angle_alpha   90.00
_cell.angle_beta   90.00
_cell.angle_gamma   90.00
#
_symmetry.space_group_name_H-M   'P 1'
#
loop_
_entity.id
_entity.type
_entity.pdbx_description
1 polymer ?
#
loop_
_entity_poly.entity_id
_entity_poly.type
_entity_poly.pdbx_seq_one_letter_code
_entity_poly.pdbx_strand_id
1 'polypeptide(L)'
;MRTGAREAQLLAAPHVPAGLSQLGIVRPCDRLVAFADDFVDAFASGFDCCDVALVGSPSAEAFAAASEGFDASFDAEGPHLWWFVNSIGGFGLRVPDLRALGRAAREAHALFVVDNTVASAFGCDSQRLGAALSLEALDRICAGDAPRKLVAVSVARSQLKRHRVDAAAECAHALLEGCGLAKLELTANEAGVLDRGLDSLDVRMQAHFDRARALAEYLAANEMVRNVRYPGLSSHPDHAIATGILEHGFGPAVEFDLIERSSGELFDALPGEFRTSPAGGATTRLSAPSGKQGNTIRLFAGTDDPLVVASVLDNALRKLATL
;
A
#
# COMPACT_ATOMS: atom_id res chain seq x y z
N MET A 1 -17.99 -3.16 -8.31
CA MET A 1 -16.86 -2.33 -7.86
C MET A 1 -17.20 -1.75 -6.50
N ARG A 2 -16.50 -2.14 -5.44
CA ARG A 2 -16.75 -1.70 -4.05
C ARG A 2 -16.27 -0.26 -3.80
N THR A 3 -15.29 0.22 -4.58
CA THR A 3 -14.69 1.56 -4.45
C THR A 3 -15.49 2.70 -5.04
N GLY A 4 -16.62 2.45 -5.70
CA GLY A 4 -17.30 3.50 -6.45
C GLY A 4 -16.50 4.02 -7.66
N ALA A 5 -15.48 3.32 -8.10
CA ALA A 5 -14.69 3.63 -9.29
C ALA A 5 -15.56 3.71 -10.56
N ARG A 6 -15.11 4.52 -11.53
CA ARG A 6 -15.72 4.59 -12.86
C ARG A 6 -15.36 3.34 -13.68
N GLU A 7 -14.09 2.95 -13.59
CA GLU A 7 -13.49 1.87 -14.35
C GLU A 7 -12.39 1.20 -13.55
N ALA A 8 -12.15 -0.08 -13.80
CA ALA A 8 -11.01 -0.80 -13.28
C ALA A 8 -10.42 -1.70 -14.36
N GLN A 9 -9.09 -1.77 -14.43
CA GLN A 9 -8.32 -2.64 -15.30
C GLN A 9 -7.45 -3.58 -14.47
N LEU A 10 -7.20 -4.77 -14.99
CA LEU A 10 -6.30 -5.75 -14.40
C LEU A 10 -5.01 -5.86 -15.21
N LEU A 11 -3.88 -5.92 -14.52
CA LEU A 11 -2.55 -6.07 -15.07
C LEU A 11 -1.87 -7.30 -14.46
N ALA A 12 -1.12 -8.04 -15.26
CA ALA A 12 -0.18 -9.04 -14.74
C ALA A 12 1.13 -8.32 -14.39
N ALA A 13 1.33 -8.01 -13.12
CA ALA A 13 2.51 -7.29 -12.65
C ALA A 13 2.97 -7.81 -11.29
N PRO A 14 4.31 -7.85 -11.01
CA PRO A 14 4.85 -8.38 -9.78
C PRO A 14 4.52 -7.52 -8.54
N HIS A 15 4.27 -6.25 -8.73
CA HIS A 15 3.93 -5.25 -7.71
C HIS A 15 3.32 -4.00 -8.35
N VAL A 16 2.71 -3.14 -7.54
CA VAL A 16 2.01 -1.92 -7.99
C VAL A 16 2.88 -0.98 -8.85
N PRO A 17 4.11 -0.63 -8.46
CA PRO A 17 4.96 0.21 -9.30
C PRO A 17 5.22 -0.37 -10.70
N ALA A 18 5.47 -1.67 -10.81
CA ALA A 18 5.62 -2.31 -12.11
C ALA A 18 4.33 -2.27 -12.93
N GLY A 19 3.17 -2.41 -12.28
CA GLY A 19 1.86 -2.24 -12.92
C GLY A 19 1.68 -0.83 -13.47
N LEU A 20 1.99 0.19 -12.68
CA LEU A 20 1.92 1.59 -13.11
C LEU A 20 2.87 1.89 -14.30
N SER A 21 4.10 1.38 -14.23
CA SER A 21 5.07 1.52 -15.32
C SER A 21 4.61 0.83 -16.61
N GLN A 22 4.04 -0.39 -16.51
CA GLN A 22 3.53 -1.13 -17.67
C GLN A 22 2.38 -0.42 -18.40
N LEU A 23 1.62 0.44 -17.71
CA LEU A 23 0.59 1.26 -18.35
C LEU A 23 1.18 2.21 -19.39
N GLY A 24 2.44 2.61 -19.26
CA GLY A 24 3.08 3.57 -20.18
C GLY A 24 2.44 4.96 -20.16
N ILE A 25 1.65 5.27 -19.13
CA ILE A 25 0.95 6.55 -18.99
C ILE A 25 1.84 7.64 -18.38
N VAL A 26 2.92 7.25 -17.69
CA VAL A 26 3.96 8.17 -17.22
C VAL A 26 5.02 8.29 -18.30
N ARG A 27 5.22 9.49 -18.82
CA ARG A 27 6.00 9.77 -20.02
C ARG A 27 7.33 10.47 -19.70
N PRO A 28 8.30 10.51 -20.64
CA PRO A 28 9.57 11.19 -20.44
C PRO A 28 9.47 12.70 -20.13
N CYS A 29 8.41 13.36 -20.56
CA CYS A 29 8.16 14.78 -20.28
C CYS A 29 7.47 15.03 -18.92
N ASP A 30 7.07 13.98 -18.21
CA ASP A 30 6.34 14.08 -16.96
C ASP A 30 7.29 14.18 -15.76
N ARG A 31 6.76 14.69 -14.62
CA ARG A 31 7.42 14.62 -13.32
C ARG A 31 6.64 13.70 -12.38
N LEU A 32 7.36 12.80 -11.72
CA LEU A 32 6.82 11.94 -10.66
C LEU A 32 7.38 12.38 -9.30
N VAL A 33 6.51 12.81 -8.40
CA VAL A 33 6.85 13.09 -7.00
C VAL A 33 6.38 11.93 -6.14
N ALA A 34 7.29 11.35 -5.35
CA ALA A 34 6.97 10.20 -4.49
C ALA A 34 7.60 10.32 -3.10
N PHE A 35 6.97 9.70 -2.10
CA PHE A 35 7.56 9.58 -0.78
C PHE A 35 8.74 8.61 -0.82
N ALA A 36 9.90 9.03 -0.32
CA ALA A 36 11.17 8.29 -0.46
C ALA A 36 11.11 6.88 0.15
N ASP A 37 10.42 6.71 1.29
CA ASP A 37 10.30 5.40 1.94
C ASP A 37 9.34 4.44 1.20
N ASP A 38 8.45 4.96 0.34
CA ASP A 38 7.59 4.18 -0.55
C ASP A 38 8.30 3.83 -1.87
N PHE A 39 9.37 4.56 -2.19
CA PHE A 39 10.12 4.48 -3.44
C PHE A 39 11.36 3.59 -3.29
N VAL A 40 11.17 2.29 -3.26
CA VAL A 40 12.28 1.32 -3.20
C VAL A 40 12.91 1.09 -4.59
N ASP A 41 14.11 0.51 -4.65
CA ASP A 41 14.88 0.29 -5.89
C ASP A 41 14.07 -0.38 -7.03
N ALA A 42 13.16 -1.30 -6.68
CA ALA A 42 12.27 -1.93 -7.64
C ALA A 42 11.27 -0.95 -8.30
N PHE A 43 11.02 0.19 -7.66
CA PHE A 43 10.20 1.27 -8.18
C PHE A 43 11.00 2.13 -9.17
N ALA A 44 12.22 2.50 -8.78
CA ALA A 44 13.08 3.40 -9.55
C ALA A 44 13.29 2.91 -11.00
N SER A 45 13.59 1.64 -11.18
CA SER A 45 13.87 1.05 -12.51
C SER A 45 12.71 1.12 -13.52
N GLY A 46 11.48 1.37 -13.05
CA GLY A 46 10.31 1.49 -13.93
C GLY A 46 10.06 2.92 -14.45
N PHE A 47 10.75 3.92 -13.88
CA PHE A 47 10.51 5.35 -14.14
C PHE A 47 11.77 6.12 -14.54
N ASP A 48 12.81 5.43 -14.99
CA ASP A 48 14.06 6.03 -15.46
C ASP A 48 13.86 7.00 -16.64
N CYS A 49 12.70 6.95 -17.28
CA CYS A 49 12.39 7.80 -18.41
C CYS A 49 11.89 9.21 -18.03
N CYS A 50 11.40 9.43 -16.81
CA CYS A 50 10.80 10.69 -16.38
C CYS A 50 11.62 11.38 -15.26
N ASP A 51 11.28 12.65 -14.97
CA ASP A 51 11.88 13.38 -13.85
C ASP A 51 11.26 12.90 -12.53
N VAL A 52 12.08 12.27 -11.67
CA VAL A 52 11.63 11.73 -10.38
C VAL A 52 12.14 12.59 -9.22
N ALA A 53 11.22 13.12 -8.44
CA ALA A 53 11.51 13.89 -7.24
C ALA A 53 11.07 13.10 -5.99
N LEU A 54 11.99 12.83 -5.07
CA LEU A 54 11.70 12.13 -3.83
C LEU A 54 11.56 13.10 -2.66
N VAL A 55 10.48 12.95 -1.88
CA VAL A 55 10.22 13.75 -0.67
C VAL A 55 10.48 12.94 0.59
N GLY A 56 11.04 13.58 1.60
CA GLY A 56 11.35 12.95 2.91
C GLY A 56 10.15 12.87 3.86
N SER A 57 8.99 13.44 3.47
CA SER A 57 7.75 13.39 4.25
C SER A 57 6.56 13.21 3.31
N PRO A 58 5.57 12.37 3.64
CA PRO A 58 4.36 12.21 2.83
C PRO A 58 3.32 13.30 3.16
N SER A 59 3.75 14.57 3.20
CA SER A 59 2.89 15.72 3.48
C SER A 59 2.57 16.53 2.23
N ALA A 60 1.42 17.22 2.22
CA ALA A 60 1.00 18.04 1.10
C ALA A 60 2.00 19.16 0.79
N GLU A 61 2.61 19.75 1.83
CA GLU A 61 3.61 20.80 1.69
C GLU A 61 4.89 20.29 1.00
N ALA A 62 5.36 19.10 1.38
CA ALA A 62 6.56 18.52 0.78
C ALA A 62 6.33 18.18 -0.70
N PHE A 63 5.16 17.62 -1.04
CA PHE A 63 4.80 17.32 -2.42
C PHE A 63 4.63 18.58 -3.26
N ALA A 64 3.95 19.61 -2.73
CA ALA A 64 3.80 20.89 -3.42
C ALA A 64 5.16 21.57 -3.68
N ALA A 65 6.06 21.61 -2.69
CA ALA A 65 7.40 22.16 -2.86
C ALA A 65 8.23 21.41 -3.92
N ALA A 66 8.15 20.07 -3.96
CA ALA A 66 8.82 19.27 -4.99
C ALA A 66 8.21 19.42 -6.40
N SER A 67 7.04 20.02 -6.49
CA SER A 67 6.34 20.28 -7.74
C SER A 67 6.59 21.70 -8.29
N GLU A 68 7.23 22.57 -7.52
CA GLU A 68 7.47 23.95 -7.93
C GLU A 68 8.26 24.04 -9.25
N GLY A 69 7.85 24.98 -10.10
CA GLY A 69 8.49 25.22 -11.39
C GLY A 69 8.15 24.19 -12.48
N PHE A 70 7.28 23.19 -12.21
CA PHE A 70 6.78 22.28 -13.22
C PHE A 70 5.41 22.75 -13.72
N ASP A 71 5.30 23.02 -15.02
CA ASP A 71 4.08 23.52 -15.66
C ASP A 71 3.18 22.32 -16.06
N ALA A 72 2.40 21.85 -15.09
CA ALA A 72 1.52 20.69 -15.27
C ALA A 72 0.16 21.08 -15.83
N SER A 73 -0.40 20.21 -16.67
CA SER A 73 -1.78 20.34 -17.12
C SER A 73 -2.53 19.00 -17.04
N PHE A 74 -3.86 19.07 -17.12
CA PHE A 74 -4.71 17.88 -17.31
C PHE A 74 -5.05 17.62 -18.77
N ASP A 75 -4.37 18.29 -19.72
CA ASP A 75 -4.52 17.99 -21.13
C ASP A 75 -3.82 16.69 -21.47
N ALA A 76 -4.47 15.78 -22.19
CA ALA A 76 -3.95 14.44 -22.49
C ALA A 76 -2.58 14.46 -23.21
N GLU A 77 -2.29 15.49 -23.99
CA GLU A 77 -1.04 15.68 -24.73
C GLU A 77 0.04 16.46 -23.95
N GLY A 78 -0.34 17.15 -22.86
CA GLY A 78 0.56 17.99 -22.06
C GLY A 78 1.47 17.18 -21.13
N PRO A 79 2.49 17.84 -20.51
CA PRO A 79 3.26 17.21 -19.45
C PRO A 79 2.42 17.04 -18.19
N HIS A 80 2.52 15.88 -17.55
CA HIS A 80 1.77 15.57 -16.35
C HIS A 80 2.67 15.57 -15.11
N LEU A 81 2.11 16.06 -14.01
CA LEU A 81 2.66 15.92 -12.68
C LEU A 81 1.96 14.76 -11.98
N TRP A 82 2.73 13.81 -11.51
CA TRP A 82 2.25 12.62 -10.81
C TRP A 82 2.66 12.69 -9.35
N TRP A 83 1.71 12.48 -8.43
CA TRP A 83 1.97 12.33 -7.01
C TRP A 83 1.63 10.91 -6.60
N PHE A 84 2.61 10.19 -6.04
CA PHE A 84 2.46 8.80 -5.65
C PHE A 84 2.74 8.60 -4.17
N VAL A 85 1.80 7.94 -3.46
CA VAL A 85 1.95 7.52 -2.07
C VAL A 85 1.27 6.17 -1.84
N ASN A 86 1.66 5.48 -0.77
CA ASN A 86 0.92 4.34 -0.24
C ASN A 86 -0.13 4.84 0.77
N SER A 87 -1.30 4.20 0.83
CA SER A 87 -2.32 4.50 1.86
C SER A 87 -1.83 4.11 3.28
N ILE A 88 -1.07 3.02 3.37
CA ILE A 88 -0.25 2.61 4.51
C ILE A 88 1.05 2.07 3.94
N GLY A 89 2.18 2.69 4.23
CA GLY A 89 3.42 2.27 3.58
C GLY A 89 4.68 2.81 4.22
N GLY A 90 5.76 2.68 3.48
CA GLY A 90 7.08 3.11 3.89
C GLY A 90 7.62 2.40 5.12
N PHE A 91 8.72 2.91 5.63
CA PHE A 91 9.27 2.50 6.91
C PHE A 91 8.43 3.10 8.05
N GLY A 92 8.03 2.27 9.00
CA GLY A 92 7.20 2.68 10.12
C GLY A 92 5.69 2.68 9.82
N LEU A 93 5.25 2.12 8.69
CA LEU A 93 3.83 2.02 8.31
C LEU A 93 3.14 3.40 8.31
N ARG A 94 3.79 4.38 7.69
CA ARG A 94 3.30 5.75 7.60
C ARG A 94 1.92 5.82 6.94
N VAL A 95 1.09 6.72 7.43
CA VAL A 95 -0.25 6.97 6.91
C VAL A 95 -0.34 8.45 6.52
N PRO A 96 -0.23 8.79 5.23
CA PRO A 96 -0.34 10.18 4.77
C PRO A 96 -1.77 10.71 4.89
N ASP A 97 -1.92 12.02 5.10
CA ASP A 97 -3.24 12.67 4.99
C ASP A 97 -3.67 12.75 3.51
N LEU A 98 -4.31 11.67 3.04
CA LEU A 98 -4.77 11.57 1.65
C LEU A 98 -5.76 12.68 1.27
N ARG A 99 -6.55 13.21 2.24
CA ARG A 99 -7.46 14.33 1.97
C ARG A 99 -6.70 15.63 1.72
N ALA A 100 -5.66 15.91 2.52
CA ALA A 100 -4.82 17.07 2.32
C ALA A 100 -4.04 16.97 1.02
N LEU A 101 -3.42 15.81 0.76
CA LEU A 101 -2.71 15.52 -0.50
C LEU A 101 -3.64 15.64 -1.72
N GLY A 102 -4.84 15.05 -1.68
CA GLY A 102 -5.78 15.13 -2.81
C GLY A 102 -6.28 16.56 -3.09
N ARG A 103 -6.39 17.43 -2.07
CA ARG A 103 -6.68 18.84 -2.29
C ARG A 103 -5.50 19.57 -2.93
N ALA A 104 -4.31 19.43 -2.34
CA ALA A 104 -3.10 20.06 -2.85
C ALA A 104 -2.71 19.57 -4.26
N ALA A 105 -2.92 18.30 -4.55
CA ALA A 105 -2.70 17.74 -5.89
C ALA A 105 -3.59 18.42 -6.96
N ARG A 106 -4.88 18.68 -6.63
CA ARG A 106 -5.74 19.43 -7.57
C ARG A 106 -5.28 20.86 -7.79
N GLU A 107 -4.79 21.51 -6.74
CA GLU A 107 -4.24 22.89 -6.81
C GLU A 107 -2.96 22.93 -7.64
N ALA A 108 -2.13 21.89 -7.55
CA ALA A 108 -0.89 21.73 -8.32
C ALA A 108 -1.12 21.13 -9.72
N HIS A 109 -2.35 20.87 -10.15
CA HIS A 109 -2.69 20.11 -11.37
C HIS A 109 -2.00 18.73 -11.44
N ALA A 110 -1.82 18.07 -10.30
CA ALA A 110 -1.19 16.75 -10.22
C ALA A 110 -2.21 15.61 -10.30
N LEU A 111 -1.85 14.55 -10.99
CA LEU A 111 -2.54 13.25 -10.98
C LEU A 111 -2.14 12.50 -9.71
N PHE A 112 -3.06 12.45 -8.75
CA PHE A 112 -2.82 11.82 -7.46
C PHE A 112 -3.09 10.32 -7.53
N VAL A 113 -2.04 9.52 -7.31
CA VAL A 113 -2.01 8.06 -7.39
C VAL A 113 -1.77 7.48 -6.00
N VAL A 114 -2.59 6.53 -5.60
CA VAL A 114 -2.46 5.85 -4.30
C VAL A 114 -2.29 4.35 -4.51
N ASP A 115 -1.19 3.79 -3.99
CA ASP A 115 -1.09 2.35 -3.77
C ASP A 115 -1.88 1.99 -2.52
N ASN A 116 -3.01 1.34 -2.72
CA ASN A 116 -3.94 0.97 -1.66
C ASN A 116 -3.81 -0.50 -1.24
N THR A 117 -2.70 -1.16 -1.57
CA THR A 117 -2.51 -2.60 -1.39
C THR A 117 -2.64 -3.03 0.07
N VAL A 118 -2.09 -2.27 1.02
CA VAL A 118 -2.05 -2.67 2.44
C VAL A 118 -3.40 -2.48 3.12
N ALA A 119 -4.04 -1.33 2.92
CA ALA A 119 -5.36 -1.06 3.47
C ALA A 119 -6.48 -1.75 2.68
N SER A 120 -6.29 -1.94 1.38
CA SER A 120 -7.28 -2.30 0.36
C SER A 120 -8.47 -1.33 0.32
N ALA A 121 -9.36 -1.53 -0.64
CA ALA A 121 -10.63 -0.79 -0.69
C ALA A 121 -11.55 -1.07 0.52
N PHE A 122 -11.26 -2.10 1.32
CA PHE A 122 -11.94 -2.37 2.57
C PHE A 122 -11.56 -1.37 3.67
N GLY A 123 -10.27 -1.09 3.83
CA GLY A 123 -9.75 -0.24 4.90
C GLY A 123 -9.54 1.22 4.51
N CYS A 124 -9.52 1.56 3.20
CA CYS A 124 -9.30 2.93 2.74
C CYS A 124 -9.98 3.18 1.39
N ASP A 125 -10.95 4.07 1.35
CA ASP A 125 -11.52 4.60 0.09
C ASP A 125 -10.66 5.76 -0.43
N SER A 126 -9.51 5.44 -1.02
CA SER A 126 -8.52 6.41 -1.49
C SER A 126 -9.09 7.38 -2.53
N GLN A 127 -10.02 6.92 -3.37
CA GLN A 127 -10.67 7.77 -4.38
C GLN A 127 -11.61 8.82 -3.75
N ARG A 128 -12.35 8.45 -2.72
CA ARG A 128 -13.16 9.40 -1.94
C ARG A 128 -12.29 10.43 -1.22
N LEU A 129 -11.04 10.07 -0.92
CA LEU A 129 -10.05 10.93 -0.29
C LEU A 129 -9.27 11.81 -1.28
N GLY A 130 -9.47 11.61 -2.59
CA GLY A 130 -8.96 12.50 -3.63
C GLY A 130 -8.03 11.86 -4.66
N ALA A 131 -7.74 10.56 -4.57
CA ALA A 131 -6.94 9.87 -5.57
C ALA A 131 -7.66 9.86 -6.93
N ALA A 132 -6.97 10.24 -8.00
CA ALA A 132 -7.44 10.06 -9.37
C ALA A 132 -7.32 8.60 -9.81
N LEU A 133 -6.23 7.94 -9.39
CA LEU A 133 -5.98 6.52 -9.59
C LEU A 133 -5.75 5.82 -8.25
N SER A 134 -6.34 4.65 -8.07
CA SER A 134 -6.05 3.72 -6.97
C SER A 134 -5.55 2.41 -7.54
N LEU A 135 -4.43 1.92 -7.03
CA LEU A 135 -3.82 0.67 -7.44
C LEU A 135 -3.78 -0.30 -6.26
N GLU A 136 -4.03 -1.57 -6.53
CA GLU A 136 -4.00 -2.63 -5.50
C GLU A 136 -3.38 -3.92 -6.05
N ALA A 137 -2.42 -4.49 -5.34
CA ALA A 137 -1.92 -5.82 -5.63
C ALA A 137 -2.91 -6.88 -5.13
N LEU A 138 -3.52 -7.62 -6.05
CA LEU A 138 -4.63 -8.52 -5.75
C LEU A 138 -4.19 -9.83 -5.06
N ASP A 139 -2.92 -10.21 -5.17
CA ASP A 139 -2.38 -11.37 -4.48
C ASP A 139 -2.50 -11.25 -2.95
N ARG A 140 -2.50 -10.03 -2.42
CA ARG A 140 -2.75 -9.76 -0.98
C ARG A 140 -4.24 -9.87 -0.63
N ILE A 141 -5.13 -9.34 -1.48
CA ILE A 141 -6.58 -9.43 -1.31
C ILE A 141 -7.04 -10.88 -1.42
N CYS A 142 -6.51 -11.63 -2.37
CA CYS A 142 -6.85 -13.02 -2.61
C CYS A 142 -6.14 -13.99 -1.67
N ALA A 143 -5.58 -13.51 -0.57
CA ALA A 143 -4.89 -14.31 0.45
C ALA A 143 -3.74 -15.16 -0.11
N GLY A 144 -3.07 -14.68 -1.16
CA GLY A 144 -1.98 -15.38 -1.81
C GLY A 144 -2.37 -16.56 -2.68
N ASP A 145 -3.67 -16.80 -2.89
CA ASP A 145 -4.17 -17.93 -3.70
C ASP A 145 -4.15 -17.65 -5.21
N ALA A 146 -3.89 -16.40 -5.61
CA ALA A 146 -3.83 -16.04 -7.01
C ALA A 146 -2.67 -16.78 -7.70
N PRO A 147 -2.92 -17.48 -8.83
CA PRO A 147 -1.90 -18.28 -9.52
C PRO A 147 -0.79 -17.45 -10.17
N ARG A 148 -1.03 -16.17 -10.34
CA ARG A 148 -0.04 -15.16 -10.73
C ARG A 148 -0.31 -13.83 -10.02
N LYS A 149 0.71 -12.98 -9.98
CA LYS A 149 0.58 -11.65 -9.40
C LYS A 149 -0.20 -10.73 -10.34
N LEU A 150 -1.22 -10.11 -9.79
CA LEU A 150 -2.11 -9.20 -10.50
C LEU A 150 -2.16 -7.86 -9.77
N VAL A 151 -2.28 -6.79 -10.53
CA VAL A 151 -2.53 -5.44 -10.02
C VAL A 151 -3.84 -4.94 -10.62
N ALA A 152 -4.74 -4.48 -9.77
CA ALA A 152 -5.92 -3.74 -10.20
C ALA A 152 -5.59 -2.25 -10.21
N VAL A 153 -5.99 -1.58 -11.29
CA VAL A 153 -5.94 -0.12 -11.43
C VAL A 153 -7.35 0.38 -11.56
N SER A 154 -7.76 1.29 -10.70
CA SER A 154 -9.09 1.88 -10.72
C SER A 154 -9.04 3.39 -10.85
N VAL A 155 -9.90 3.94 -11.69
CA VAL A 155 -10.06 5.39 -11.90
C VAL A 155 -11.22 5.92 -11.09
N ALA A 156 -11.02 7.09 -10.46
CA ALA A 156 -12.08 7.78 -9.76
C ALA A 156 -13.23 8.20 -10.68
N ARG A 157 -14.41 8.36 -10.12
CA ARG A 157 -15.53 8.96 -10.86
C ARG A 157 -15.25 10.43 -11.12
N SER A 158 -15.40 10.85 -12.37
CA SER A 158 -15.19 12.23 -12.79
C SER A 158 -16.24 13.20 -12.27
N GLN A 159 -17.41 12.72 -11.86
CA GLN A 159 -18.49 13.58 -11.35
C GLN A 159 -18.37 13.81 -9.86
N LEU A 160 -18.00 15.03 -9.49
CA LEU A 160 -18.10 15.55 -8.13
C LEU A 160 -19.56 15.90 -7.77
N LYS A 161 -19.85 16.07 -6.47
CA LYS A 161 -21.14 16.63 -6.03
C LYS A 161 -21.44 17.94 -6.75
N ARG A 162 -22.70 18.16 -7.17
CA ARG A 162 -23.19 19.35 -7.91
C ARG A 162 -22.72 19.46 -9.37
N HIS A 163 -22.58 18.32 -10.08
CA HIS A 163 -22.23 18.28 -11.51
C HIS A 163 -20.89 18.95 -11.88
N ARG A 164 -19.98 19.12 -10.93
CA ARG A 164 -18.61 19.54 -11.25
C ARG A 164 -17.82 18.33 -11.73
N VAL A 165 -17.10 18.52 -12.84
CA VAL A 165 -16.19 17.51 -13.39
C VAL A 165 -14.87 17.55 -12.61
N ASP A 166 -14.34 16.39 -12.23
CA ASP A 166 -12.98 16.26 -11.69
C ASP A 166 -12.01 16.10 -12.86
N ALA A 167 -11.30 17.18 -13.19
CA ALA A 167 -10.38 17.18 -14.34
C ALA A 167 -9.25 16.15 -14.21
N ALA A 168 -8.76 15.91 -12.99
CA ALA A 168 -7.73 14.88 -12.76
C ALA A 168 -8.27 13.47 -13.06
N ALA A 169 -9.51 13.17 -12.67
CA ALA A 169 -10.14 11.89 -12.95
C ALA A 169 -10.44 11.70 -14.45
N GLU A 170 -10.87 12.76 -15.15
CA GLU A 170 -11.06 12.70 -16.61
C GLU A 170 -9.74 12.51 -17.35
N CYS A 171 -8.68 13.23 -16.98
CA CYS A 171 -7.35 13.05 -17.53
C CYS A 171 -6.84 11.62 -17.29
N ALA A 172 -6.90 11.11 -16.05
CA ALA A 172 -6.50 9.75 -15.72
C ALA A 172 -7.27 8.70 -16.54
N HIS A 173 -8.58 8.91 -16.75
CA HIS A 173 -9.41 8.04 -17.58
C HIS A 173 -8.96 8.06 -19.03
N ALA A 174 -8.76 9.25 -19.62
CA ALA A 174 -8.29 9.39 -21.00
C ALA A 174 -6.92 8.73 -21.23
N LEU A 175 -6.00 8.88 -20.27
CA LEU A 175 -4.69 8.22 -20.31
C LEU A 175 -4.80 6.69 -20.29
N LEU A 176 -5.69 6.14 -19.44
CA LEU A 176 -5.91 4.69 -19.39
C LEU A 176 -6.61 4.15 -20.63
N GLU A 177 -7.58 4.86 -21.21
CA GLU A 177 -8.18 4.48 -22.48
C GLU A 177 -7.17 4.51 -23.63
N GLY A 178 -6.26 5.50 -23.61
CA GLY A 178 -5.22 5.69 -24.62
C GLY A 178 -4.01 4.78 -24.48
N CYS A 179 -3.81 4.10 -23.36
CA CYS A 179 -2.58 3.32 -23.11
C CYS A 179 -2.42 2.09 -24.02
N GLY A 180 -3.45 1.71 -24.78
CA GLY A 180 -3.38 0.63 -25.77
C GLY A 180 -3.09 -0.77 -25.22
N LEU A 181 -3.11 -0.94 -23.89
CA LEU A 181 -2.91 -2.25 -23.29
C LEU A 181 -4.07 -3.19 -23.64
N ALA A 182 -3.73 -4.36 -24.17
CA ALA A 182 -4.68 -5.42 -24.36
C ALA A 182 -5.31 -5.80 -23.01
N LYS A 183 -6.63 -5.99 -23.01
CA LYS A 183 -7.33 -6.50 -21.81
C LYS A 183 -6.70 -7.83 -21.40
N LEU A 184 -6.35 -7.93 -20.11
CA LEU A 184 -5.82 -9.16 -19.54
C LEU A 184 -6.90 -10.24 -19.61
N GLU A 185 -6.60 -11.32 -20.32
CA GLU A 185 -7.44 -12.52 -20.31
C GLU A 185 -7.11 -13.36 -19.09
N LEU A 186 -8.13 -13.61 -18.29
CA LEU A 186 -8.06 -14.52 -17.15
C LEU A 186 -8.55 -15.91 -17.57
N THR A 187 -7.83 -16.92 -17.15
CA THR A 187 -8.34 -18.30 -17.23
C THR A 187 -9.54 -18.47 -16.29
N ALA A 188 -10.39 -19.46 -16.54
CA ALA A 188 -11.53 -19.74 -15.67
C ALA A 188 -11.12 -20.00 -14.20
N ASN A 189 -9.94 -20.61 -13.99
CA ASN A 189 -9.39 -20.85 -12.66
C ASN A 189 -9.00 -19.51 -11.97
N GLU A 190 -8.30 -18.62 -12.67
CA GLU A 190 -7.92 -17.31 -12.14
C GLU A 190 -9.14 -16.46 -11.79
N ALA A 191 -10.12 -16.40 -12.70
CA ALA A 191 -11.37 -15.71 -12.44
C ALA A 191 -12.10 -16.27 -11.21
N GLY A 192 -12.19 -17.58 -11.07
CA GLY A 192 -12.80 -18.23 -9.92
C GLY A 192 -12.05 -17.99 -8.60
N VAL A 193 -10.72 -17.86 -8.63
CA VAL A 193 -9.92 -17.47 -7.44
C VAL A 193 -10.22 -16.04 -7.04
N LEU A 194 -10.22 -15.12 -8.00
CA LEU A 194 -10.53 -13.71 -7.75
C LEU A 194 -11.95 -13.51 -7.21
N ASP A 195 -12.94 -14.19 -7.79
CA ASP A 195 -14.33 -14.11 -7.33
C ASP A 195 -14.45 -14.55 -5.88
N ARG A 196 -13.90 -15.72 -5.52
CA ARG A 196 -13.90 -16.19 -4.11
C ARG A 196 -13.14 -15.24 -3.19
N GLY A 197 -12.01 -14.69 -3.65
CA GLY A 197 -11.24 -13.70 -2.91
C GLY A 197 -12.06 -12.43 -2.62
N LEU A 198 -12.79 -11.95 -3.61
CA LEU A 198 -13.64 -10.75 -3.49
C LEU A 198 -14.89 -11.02 -2.64
N ASP A 199 -15.52 -12.18 -2.77
CA ASP A 199 -16.70 -12.56 -1.96
C ASP A 199 -16.38 -12.65 -0.47
N SER A 200 -15.19 -13.11 -0.13
CA SER A 200 -14.74 -13.24 1.27
C SER A 200 -13.97 -12.02 1.78
N LEU A 201 -13.79 -10.96 0.97
CA LEU A 201 -12.90 -9.85 1.26
C LEU A 201 -13.17 -9.22 2.63
N ASP A 202 -14.40 -8.82 2.90
CA ASP A 202 -14.74 -8.06 4.11
C ASP A 202 -14.43 -8.88 5.38
N VAL A 203 -14.82 -10.15 5.39
CA VAL A 203 -14.59 -11.03 6.54
C VAL A 203 -13.11 -11.30 6.75
N ARG A 204 -12.36 -11.54 5.67
CA ARG A 204 -10.91 -11.79 5.77
C ARG A 204 -10.14 -10.55 6.18
N MET A 205 -10.42 -9.42 5.54
CA MET A 205 -9.71 -8.17 5.87
C MET A 205 -10.00 -7.72 7.30
N GLN A 206 -11.25 -7.86 7.78
CA GLN A 206 -11.56 -7.60 9.19
C GLN A 206 -10.74 -8.50 10.11
N ALA A 207 -10.67 -9.80 9.79
CA ALA A 207 -9.87 -10.75 10.56
C ALA A 207 -8.38 -10.37 10.58
N HIS A 208 -7.79 -9.96 9.45
CA HIS A 208 -6.41 -9.49 9.39
C HIS A 208 -6.19 -8.24 10.26
N PHE A 209 -7.10 -7.27 10.22
CA PHE A 209 -6.99 -6.02 10.97
C PHE A 209 -7.11 -6.26 12.49
N ASP A 210 -8.09 -7.07 12.91
CA ASP A 210 -8.30 -7.40 14.33
C ASP A 210 -7.09 -8.14 14.91
N ARG A 211 -6.51 -9.06 14.14
CA ARG A 211 -5.33 -9.82 14.56
C ARG A 211 -4.07 -8.97 14.60
N ALA A 212 -3.88 -8.08 13.61
CA ALA A 212 -2.77 -7.14 13.62
C ALA A 212 -2.82 -6.24 14.86
N ARG A 213 -4.02 -5.76 15.23
CA ARG A 213 -4.21 -4.97 16.43
C ARG A 213 -3.83 -5.76 17.70
N ALA A 214 -4.35 -6.98 17.85
CA ALA A 214 -4.04 -7.83 19.01
C ALA A 214 -2.54 -8.13 19.12
N LEU A 215 -1.88 -8.42 17.98
CA LEU A 215 -0.44 -8.65 17.94
C LEU A 215 0.37 -7.38 18.21
N ALA A 216 -0.07 -6.21 17.75
CA ALA A 216 0.58 -4.94 18.07
C ALA A 216 0.52 -4.62 19.55
N GLU A 217 -0.63 -4.83 20.21
CA GLU A 217 -0.80 -4.66 21.66
C GLU A 217 0.08 -5.65 22.44
N TYR A 218 0.13 -6.91 22.02
CA TYR A 218 1.02 -7.93 22.61
C TYR A 218 2.50 -7.53 22.47
N LEU A 219 2.94 -7.15 21.28
CA LEU A 219 4.33 -6.76 21.01
C LEU A 219 4.72 -5.50 21.80
N ALA A 220 3.81 -4.54 21.95
CA ALA A 220 4.06 -3.32 22.72
C ALA A 220 4.26 -3.59 24.22
N ALA A 221 3.76 -4.70 24.74
CA ALA A 221 3.95 -5.14 26.13
C ALA A 221 5.14 -6.10 26.31
N ASN A 222 5.85 -6.49 25.26
CA ASN A 222 6.92 -7.48 25.32
C ASN A 222 8.28 -6.81 25.61
N GLU A 223 8.98 -7.28 26.63
CA GLU A 223 10.26 -6.71 27.10
C GLU A 223 11.43 -6.86 26.11
N MET A 224 11.35 -7.80 25.15
CA MET A 224 12.36 -8.02 24.10
C MET A 224 12.14 -7.14 22.86
N VAL A 225 11.07 -6.34 22.86
CA VAL A 225 10.62 -5.56 21.72
C VAL A 225 10.58 -4.07 22.07
N ARG A 226 10.91 -3.23 21.10
CA ARG A 226 10.78 -1.77 21.20
C ARG A 226 10.25 -1.19 19.90
N ASN A 227 9.87 0.08 19.93
CA ASN A 227 9.45 0.83 18.77
C ASN A 227 8.36 0.11 17.94
N VAL A 228 7.33 -0.39 18.60
CA VAL A 228 6.19 -1.00 17.90
C VAL A 228 5.46 0.09 17.12
N ARG A 229 5.42 -0.07 15.79
CA ARG A 229 4.80 0.85 14.84
C ARG A 229 3.56 0.18 14.26
N TYR A 230 2.42 0.68 14.63
CA TYR A 230 1.11 0.27 14.15
C TYR A 230 0.19 1.49 14.17
N PRO A 231 -0.45 1.87 13.06
CA PRO A 231 -1.24 3.10 13.01
C PRO A 231 -2.39 3.17 14.04
N GLY A 232 -2.82 2.02 14.56
CA GLY A 232 -3.83 1.91 15.61
C GLY A 232 -3.33 2.20 17.03
N LEU A 233 -2.02 2.26 17.29
CA LEU A 233 -1.46 2.64 18.58
C LEU A 233 -1.37 4.17 18.70
N SER A 234 -1.75 4.72 19.85
CA SER A 234 -1.67 6.17 20.11
C SER A 234 -0.24 6.72 20.07
N SER A 235 0.77 5.86 20.21
CA SER A 235 2.18 6.20 20.05
C SER A 235 2.63 6.36 18.61
N HIS A 236 1.82 5.93 17.62
CA HIS A 236 2.17 6.06 16.21
C HIS A 236 2.05 7.53 15.76
N PRO A 237 3.05 8.07 15.03
CA PRO A 237 3.06 9.49 14.65
C PRO A 237 1.84 9.92 13.83
N ASP A 238 1.31 9.01 13.01
CA ASP A 238 0.18 9.29 12.13
C ASP A 238 -1.17 8.76 12.68
N HIS A 239 -1.25 8.40 13.99
CA HIS A 239 -2.46 7.82 14.58
C HIS A 239 -3.72 8.68 14.38
N ALA A 240 -3.59 9.99 14.57
CA ALA A 240 -4.71 10.93 14.40
C ALA A 240 -5.19 10.98 12.93
N ILE A 241 -4.26 10.96 11.98
CA ILE A 241 -4.55 10.92 10.53
C ILE A 241 -5.23 9.58 10.20
N ALA A 242 -4.63 8.48 10.64
CA ALA A 242 -5.15 7.13 10.41
C ALA A 242 -6.59 6.96 10.91
N THR A 243 -6.89 7.47 12.12
CA THR A 243 -8.25 7.47 12.68
C THR A 243 -9.24 8.25 11.79
N GLY A 244 -8.77 9.27 11.09
CA GLY A 244 -9.61 10.13 10.24
C GLY A 244 -9.88 9.58 8.85
N ILE A 245 -9.02 8.70 8.31
CA ILE A 245 -9.08 8.26 6.91
C ILE A 245 -9.21 6.75 6.71
N LEU A 246 -8.77 5.94 7.68
CA LEU A 246 -8.92 4.49 7.62
C LEU A 246 -10.28 4.06 8.17
N GLU A 247 -10.81 2.98 7.62
CA GLU A 247 -12.09 2.37 7.98
C GLU A 247 -11.85 0.94 8.45
N HIS A 248 -12.70 0.42 9.32
CA HIS A 248 -12.69 -0.96 9.84
C HIS A 248 -11.46 -1.37 10.65
N GLY A 249 -10.50 -0.46 10.87
CA GLY A 249 -9.26 -0.70 11.60
C GLY A 249 -8.07 0.02 10.96
N PHE A 250 -6.86 -0.46 11.28
CA PHE A 250 -5.62 0.28 10.96
C PHE A 250 -4.64 -0.53 10.10
N GLY A 251 -5.14 -1.46 9.32
CA GLY A 251 -4.35 -2.30 8.42
C GLY A 251 -3.86 -3.60 9.07
N PRO A 252 -3.31 -4.52 8.24
CA PRO A 252 -2.92 -5.86 8.65
C PRO A 252 -1.45 -5.97 9.07
N ALA A 253 -0.67 -4.88 9.02
CA ALA A 253 0.78 -4.90 9.22
C ALA A 253 1.18 -4.23 10.53
N VAL A 254 2.20 -4.78 11.18
CA VAL A 254 2.84 -4.25 12.39
C VAL A 254 4.35 -4.26 12.17
N GLU A 255 5.05 -3.19 12.54
CA GLU A 255 6.50 -3.16 12.60
C GLU A 255 6.98 -3.04 14.04
N PHE A 256 8.13 -3.66 14.33
CA PHE A 256 8.78 -3.56 15.63
C PHE A 256 10.28 -3.79 15.51
N ASP A 257 11.02 -3.33 16.49
CA ASP A 257 12.46 -3.56 16.59
C ASP A 257 12.76 -4.54 17.74
N LEU A 258 13.73 -5.43 17.53
CA LEU A 258 14.28 -6.26 18.59
C LEU A 258 15.29 -5.47 19.42
N ILE A 259 15.34 -5.75 20.72
CA ILE A 259 16.36 -5.19 21.62
C ILE A 259 17.58 -6.11 21.56
N GLU A 260 18.75 -5.52 21.21
CA GLU A 260 20.06 -6.18 21.18
C GLU A 260 20.15 -7.47 20.34
N ARG A 261 19.20 -7.69 19.43
CA ARG A 261 19.13 -8.86 18.54
C ARG A 261 18.82 -8.44 17.12
N SER A 262 19.26 -9.25 16.16
CA SER A 262 19.00 -9.06 14.75
C SER A 262 17.70 -9.74 14.30
N SER A 263 17.11 -9.26 13.20
CA SER A 263 15.97 -9.91 12.58
C SER A 263 16.29 -11.34 12.11
N GLY A 264 17.54 -11.58 11.68
CA GLY A 264 18.02 -12.91 11.27
C GLY A 264 17.93 -13.93 12.39
N GLU A 265 18.38 -13.58 13.61
CA GLU A 265 18.32 -14.47 14.78
C GLU A 265 16.86 -14.87 15.10
N LEU A 266 15.91 -13.91 15.01
CA LEU A 266 14.50 -14.25 15.21
C LEU A 266 13.99 -15.18 14.10
N PHE A 267 14.33 -14.91 12.85
CA PHE A 267 13.90 -15.74 11.73
C PHE A 267 14.42 -17.18 11.82
N ASP A 268 15.63 -17.39 12.37
CA ASP A 268 16.17 -18.72 12.59
C ASP A 268 15.48 -19.47 13.74
N ALA A 269 14.92 -18.74 14.70
CA ALA A 269 14.18 -19.30 15.83
C ALA A 269 12.70 -19.58 15.50
N LEU A 270 12.16 -19.02 14.41
CA LEU A 270 10.76 -19.16 14.01
C LEU A 270 10.54 -20.37 13.07
N PRO A 271 9.34 -21.00 13.10
CA PRO A 271 8.93 -21.95 12.06
C PRO A 271 9.00 -21.35 10.66
N GLY A 272 9.45 -22.15 9.69
CA GLY A 272 9.68 -21.67 8.32
C GLY A 272 8.47 -21.06 7.63
N GLU A 273 7.25 -21.50 7.97
CA GLU A 273 6.00 -21.00 7.43
C GLU A 273 5.80 -19.50 7.69
N PHE A 274 6.24 -18.98 8.84
CA PHE A 274 6.18 -17.55 9.15
C PHE A 274 7.05 -16.68 8.23
N ARG A 275 8.01 -17.27 7.52
CA ARG A 275 8.91 -16.57 6.58
C ARG A 275 8.47 -16.74 5.13
N THR A 276 7.89 -17.88 4.78
CA THR A 276 7.60 -18.27 3.40
C THR A 276 6.15 -18.01 2.98
N SER A 277 5.22 -17.89 3.94
CA SER A 277 3.83 -17.58 3.65
C SER A 277 3.67 -16.24 2.93
N PRO A 278 2.71 -16.09 2.03
CA PRO A 278 2.44 -14.82 1.38
C PRO A 278 1.86 -13.81 2.38
N ALA A 279 2.24 -12.54 2.24
CA ALA A 279 1.60 -11.47 2.99
C ALA A 279 0.12 -11.36 2.59
N GLY A 280 -0.78 -11.30 3.58
CA GLY A 280 -2.24 -11.32 3.34
C GLY A 280 -2.81 -12.72 3.16
N GLY A 281 -2.00 -13.78 3.35
CA GLY A 281 -2.43 -15.17 3.40
C GLY A 281 -3.06 -15.56 4.75
N ALA A 282 -3.43 -16.83 4.88
CA ALA A 282 -4.02 -17.36 6.12
C ALA A 282 -3.01 -17.38 7.27
N THR A 283 -1.74 -17.64 6.98
CA THR A 283 -0.66 -17.71 7.96
C THR A 283 0.01 -16.32 8.11
N THR A 284 0.22 -15.89 9.34
CA THR A 284 0.99 -14.68 9.67
C THR A 284 2.40 -14.77 9.09
N ARG A 285 2.84 -13.70 8.45
CA ARG A 285 4.18 -13.59 7.84
C ARG A 285 5.04 -12.59 8.57
N LEU A 286 6.31 -12.95 8.77
CA LEU A 286 7.35 -12.03 9.22
C LEU A 286 8.42 -11.84 8.14
N SER A 287 8.89 -10.63 7.99
CA SER A 287 9.96 -10.27 7.04
C SER A 287 10.74 -9.07 7.56
N ALA A 288 11.96 -8.86 7.05
CA ALA A 288 12.62 -7.57 7.18
C ALA A 288 11.97 -6.56 6.22
N PRO A 289 11.78 -5.28 6.61
CA PRO A 289 11.36 -4.24 5.68
C PRO A 289 12.41 -4.05 4.57
N SER A 290 11.94 -3.78 3.34
CA SER A 290 12.83 -3.53 2.20
C SER A 290 13.77 -2.35 2.49
N GLY A 291 15.05 -2.50 2.12
CA GLY A 291 16.08 -1.47 2.31
C GLY A 291 16.54 -1.24 3.76
N LYS A 292 15.98 -1.96 4.73
CA LYS A 292 16.37 -1.86 6.15
C LYS A 292 16.92 -3.21 6.61
N GLN A 293 18.23 -3.26 6.86
CA GLN A 293 18.88 -4.38 7.55
C GLN A 293 19.04 -4.02 9.02
N GLY A 294 18.99 -5.01 9.89
CA GLY A 294 19.19 -4.83 11.31
C GLY A 294 18.22 -5.58 12.19
N ASN A 295 17.61 -4.87 13.13
CA ASN A 295 16.73 -5.43 14.15
C ASN A 295 15.22 -5.19 13.89
N THR A 296 14.87 -4.54 12.79
CA THR A 296 13.46 -4.24 12.47
C THR A 296 12.80 -5.42 11.76
N ILE A 297 11.58 -5.70 12.16
CA ILE A 297 10.74 -6.76 11.61
C ILE A 297 9.38 -6.18 11.24
N ARG A 298 8.88 -6.59 10.08
CA ARG A 298 7.51 -6.33 9.64
C ARG A 298 6.72 -7.63 9.70
N LEU A 299 5.65 -7.61 10.48
CA LEU A 299 4.67 -8.67 10.59
C LEU A 299 3.45 -8.32 9.75
N PHE A 300 2.98 -9.24 8.92
CA PHE A 300 1.66 -9.19 8.29
C PHE A 300 0.80 -10.26 8.95
N ALA A 301 -0.22 -9.83 9.69
CA ALA A 301 -1.13 -10.74 10.36
C ALA A 301 -1.91 -11.58 9.34
N GLY A 302 -1.92 -12.89 9.55
CA GLY A 302 -2.76 -13.83 8.85
C GLY A 302 -4.19 -13.89 9.41
N THR A 303 -4.92 -14.93 9.05
CA THR A 303 -6.22 -15.25 9.67
C THR A 303 -6.10 -16.31 10.77
N ASP A 304 -4.88 -16.75 11.08
CA ASP A 304 -4.53 -17.63 12.20
C ASP A 304 -4.86 -17.00 13.58
N ASP A 305 -4.99 -17.83 14.60
CA ASP A 305 -5.30 -17.38 15.96
C ASP A 305 -4.15 -16.51 16.50
N PRO A 306 -4.40 -15.25 16.88
CA PRO A 306 -3.36 -14.36 17.39
C PRO A 306 -2.72 -14.85 18.69
N LEU A 307 -3.40 -15.67 19.50
CA LEU A 307 -2.82 -16.27 20.70
C LEU A 307 -1.78 -17.35 20.34
N VAL A 308 -2.04 -18.12 19.29
CA VAL A 308 -1.07 -19.10 18.77
C VAL A 308 0.15 -18.38 18.21
N VAL A 309 -0.05 -17.33 17.40
CA VAL A 309 1.03 -16.51 16.86
C VAL A 309 1.85 -15.86 17.98
N ALA A 310 1.20 -15.26 18.96
CA ALA A 310 1.86 -14.66 20.12
C ALA A 310 2.69 -15.69 20.91
N SER A 311 2.16 -16.91 21.11
CA SER A 311 2.89 -18.01 21.77
C SER A 311 4.13 -18.44 20.98
N VAL A 312 4.04 -18.53 19.65
CA VAL A 312 5.19 -18.85 18.80
C VAL A 312 6.25 -17.76 18.87
N LEU A 313 5.83 -16.49 18.82
CA LEU A 313 6.73 -15.34 18.95
C LEU A 313 7.40 -15.32 20.35
N ASP A 314 6.64 -15.52 21.41
CA ASP A 314 7.17 -15.57 22.77
C ASP A 314 8.24 -16.67 22.94
N ASN A 315 7.96 -17.87 22.44
CA ASN A 315 8.92 -18.98 22.45
C ASN A 315 10.21 -18.64 21.67
N ALA A 316 10.10 -18.00 20.53
CA ALA A 316 11.25 -17.59 19.73
C ALA A 316 12.06 -16.49 20.45
N LEU A 317 11.38 -15.46 20.97
CA LEU A 317 12.02 -14.36 21.71
C LEU A 317 12.72 -14.85 22.99
N ARG A 318 12.10 -15.77 23.75
CA ARG A 318 12.73 -16.39 24.95
C ARG A 318 13.98 -17.18 24.60
N LYS A 319 14.00 -17.91 23.48
CA LYS A 319 15.23 -18.58 23.02
C LYS A 319 16.35 -17.58 22.76
N LEU A 320 16.04 -16.42 22.16
CA LEU A 320 17.03 -15.36 21.95
C LEU A 320 17.54 -14.76 23.26
N ALA A 321 16.70 -14.64 24.28
CA ALA A 321 17.09 -14.12 25.59
C ALA A 321 18.09 -15.03 26.32
N THR A 322 18.16 -16.31 25.97
CA THR A 322 19.05 -17.31 26.62
C THR A 322 20.37 -17.52 25.88
N LEU A 323 20.53 -16.93 24.70
CA LEU A 323 21.78 -16.91 23.91
C LEU A 323 22.62 -15.68 24.25
#